data_2d07e68a7d1f55bb31d69983d640eb15
#
_entry.id   2d07e68a7d1f55bb31d69983d640eb15
#
_cell.length_a   1.000
_cell.length_b   1.000
_cell.length_c   1.000
_cell.angle_alpha   90.00
_cell.angle_beta   90.00
_cell.angle_gamma   90.00
#
_symmetry.space_group_name_H-M   'P 1'
#
loop_
_entity.id
_entity.type
_entity.pdbx_description
1 polymer ?
#
loop_
_entity_poly.entity_id
_entity_poly.type
_entity_poly.pdbx_seq_one_letter_code
_entity_poly.pdbx_strand_id
1 'polypeptide(L)'
;SRGLGDVYKRQGRSYTSDTLAQLKERYPEDELWLLMGTDMFLTIQTWHEAEKILSLAGIAAFGRTEADTEELFSVQRDYLYRTYPQARIFTLTIPGVVDVSSTDLRTMLAKGEGVNLLPPAVYGYILREGLYGTRADLKRLPLRELRPIALSYLKNKRIPHVLGTEQEAIRLAERYGADVEKARVAALLHDCTKKLNMEEQLELCGRYGIQLDELEQKALKLLHAKTGAAIARDVFGVDDEIYNAIWWHTTGHAHMTLLEKVIYLADYIEPSRNFPGVDKLRAVCYKDLDEGLLMGLEMTIEEMTEMGNPVHHATIEARDALKG
;
A
#
# COMPACT_ATOMS: atom_id res chain seq x y z
N SER A 1 -4.05 -6.58 -8.99
CA SER A 1 -4.46 -7.74 -9.75
C SER A 1 -5.90 -8.06 -9.39
N ARG A 2 -6.82 -7.84 -10.29
CA ARG A 2 -8.15 -8.46 -10.21
C ARG A 2 -7.89 -9.96 -10.29
N GLY A 3 -7.92 -10.60 -9.13
CA GLY A 3 -7.49 -11.99 -9.01
C GLY A 3 -8.40 -12.91 -9.79
N LEU A 4 -7.83 -13.93 -10.35
CA LEU A 4 -8.53 -15.11 -10.91
C LEU A 4 -9.68 -15.61 -10.00
N GLY A 5 -9.69 -15.30 -8.71
CA GLY A 5 -10.74 -15.65 -7.77
C GLY A 5 -12.15 -15.11 -8.07
N ASP A 6 -12.29 -13.97 -8.77
CA ASP A 6 -13.62 -13.44 -9.09
C ASP A 6 -14.31 -14.14 -10.26
N VAL A 7 -13.55 -14.74 -11.16
CA VAL A 7 -14.09 -15.50 -12.30
C VAL A 7 -14.63 -16.86 -11.85
N TYR A 8 -14.05 -17.45 -10.81
CA TYR A 8 -14.37 -18.82 -10.36
C TYR A 8 -15.48 -18.89 -9.31
N LYS A 9 -15.78 -17.84 -8.58
CA LYS A 9 -16.90 -17.81 -7.62
C LYS A 9 -18.29 -17.98 -8.26
N ARG A 10 -18.38 -17.94 -9.59
CA ARG A 10 -19.66 -18.00 -10.32
C ARG A 10 -20.03 -19.39 -10.87
N GLN A 11 -19.19 -20.42 -10.73
CA GLN A 11 -19.38 -21.71 -11.43
C GLN A 11 -19.26 -22.96 -10.54
N GLY A 12 -19.96 -23.04 -9.42
CA GLY A 12 -20.05 -24.31 -8.66
C GLY A 12 -18.77 -24.70 -7.91
N ARG A 13 -18.60 -26.00 -7.60
CA ARG A 13 -17.39 -26.52 -6.92
C ARG A 13 -16.17 -26.37 -7.82
N SER A 14 -15.18 -25.63 -7.35
CA SER A 14 -13.87 -25.48 -8.00
C SER A 14 -12.91 -26.53 -7.43
N TYR A 15 -12.37 -27.38 -8.27
CA TYR A 15 -11.33 -28.33 -7.88
C TYR A 15 -9.94 -27.80 -8.19
N THR A 16 -8.97 -28.14 -7.35
CA THR A 16 -7.56 -27.74 -7.53
C THR A 16 -6.99 -28.30 -8.84
N SER A 17 -7.39 -29.53 -9.23
CA SER A 17 -7.01 -30.14 -10.50
C SER A 17 -7.40 -29.30 -11.72
N ASP A 18 -8.61 -28.74 -11.72
CA ASP A 18 -9.11 -27.88 -12.81
C ASP A 18 -8.38 -26.54 -12.86
N THR A 19 -8.15 -25.96 -11.68
CA THR A 19 -7.42 -24.69 -11.56
C THR A 19 -5.98 -24.82 -12.09
N LEU A 20 -5.29 -25.91 -11.72
CA LEU A 20 -3.92 -26.16 -12.19
C LEU A 20 -3.87 -26.45 -13.70
N ALA A 21 -4.84 -27.19 -14.24
CA ALA A 21 -4.93 -27.44 -15.67
C ALA A 21 -5.09 -26.14 -16.47
N GLN A 22 -5.98 -25.25 -16.04
CA GLN A 22 -6.18 -23.94 -16.69
C GLN A 22 -4.95 -23.02 -16.55
N LEU A 23 -4.27 -23.05 -15.39
CA LEU A 23 -3.02 -22.30 -15.22
C LEU A 23 -1.92 -22.82 -16.14
N LYS A 24 -1.80 -24.14 -16.28
CA LYS A 24 -0.79 -24.74 -17.16
C LYS A 24 -1.09 -24.49 -18.64
N GLU A 25 -2.35 -24.44 -19.04
CA GLU A 25 -2.76 -24.02 -20.41
C GLU A 25 -2.39 -22.54 -20.68
N ARG A 26 -2.60 -21.68 -19.69
CA ARG A 26 -2.32 -20.24 -19.82
C ARG A 26 -0.83 -19.90 -19.73
N TYR A 27 -0.08 -20.72 -18.98
CA TYR A 27 1.34 -20.54 -18.72
C TYR A 27 2.09 -21.87 -18.99
N PRO A 28 2.20 -22.31 -20.25
CA PRO A 28 2.71 -23.62 -20.59
C PRO A 28 4.18 -23.85 -20.23
N GLU A 29 4.97 -22.77 -20.26
CA GLU A 29 6.41 -22.80 -19.93
C GLU A 29 6.70 -22.65 -18.44
N ASP A 30 5.72 -22.20 -17.65
CA ASP A 30 5.94 -21.92 -16.23
C ASP A 30 5.88 -23.19 -15.40
N GLU A 31 6.73 -23.27 -14.38
CA GLU A 31 6.69 -24.31 -13.38
C GLU A 31 5.70 -23.94 -12.26
N LEU A 32 4.67 -24.74 -12.05
CA LEU A 32 3.66 -24.51 -11.03
C LEU A 32 4.06 -25.20 -9.73
N TRP A 33 3.87 -24.48 -8.60
CA TRP A 33 4.04 -25.01 -7.25
C TRP A 33 2.81 -24.69 -6.40
N LEU A 34 2.28 -25.73 -5.73
CA LEU A 34 1.16 -25.63 -4.81
C LEU A 34 1.70 -25.58 -3.38
N LEU A 35 1.51 -24.45 -2.72
CA LEU A 35 1.91 -24.26 -1.32
C LEU A 35 0.79 -24.75 -0.40
N MET A 36 1.12 -25.57 0.60
CA MET A 36 0.13 -26.08 1.54
C MET A 36 0.70 -26.36 2.93
N GLY A 37 -0.16 -26.25 3.93
CA GLY A 37 0.17 -26.64 5.30
C GLY A 37 0.08 -28.15 5.50
N THR A 38 0.53 -28.62 6.66
CA THR A 38 0.58 -30.04 7.06
C THR A 38 -0.72 -30.78 6.81
N ASP A 39 -1.86 -30.24 7.27
CA ASP A 39 -3.18 -30.89 7.15
C ASP A 39 -3.54 -31.26 5.71
N MET A 40 -3.28 -30.32 4.79
CA MET A 40 -3.55 -30.50 3.37
C MET A 40 -2.55 -31.47 2.74
N PHE A 41 -1.28 -31.41 3.13
CA PHE A 41 -0.24 -32.30 2.63
C PHE A 41 -0.49 -33.75 3.02
N LEU A 42 -0.88 -34.01 4.27
CA LEU A 42 -1.16 -35.34 4.77
C LEU A 42 -2.40 -35.98 4.13
N THR A 43 -3.27 -35.20 3.49
CA THR A 43 -4.52 -35.66 2.87
C THR A 43 -4.58 -35.51 1.36
N ILE A 44 -3.54 -35.02 0.71
CA ILE A 44 -3.55 -34.67 -0.73
C ILE A 44 -3.93 -35.87 -1.62
N GLN A 45 -3.57 -37.10 -1.25
CA GLN A 45 -3.94 -38.32 -1.97
C GLN A 45 -5.45 -38.57 -2.02
N THR A 46 -6.22 -37.91 -1.13
CA THR A 46 -7.69 -38.04 -1.11
C THR A 46 -8.38 -36.95 -1.93
N TRP A 47 -7.63 -36.04 -2.51
CA TRP A 47 -8.17 -34.92 -3.28
C TRP A 47 -8.68 -35.41 -4.65
N HIS A 48 -9.63 -34.67 -5.19
CA HIS A 48 -10.17 -34.94 -6.53
C HIS A 48 -9.05 -34.87 -7.58
N GLU A 49 -8.85 -35.96 -8.33
CA GLU A 49 -7.79 -36.12 -9.33
C GLU A 49 -6.37 -35.83 -8.75
N ALA A 50 -6.03 -36.43 -7.60
CA ALA A 50 -4.74 -36.21 -6.93
C ALA A 50 -3.54 -36.50 -7.86
N GLU A 51 -3.59 -37.53 -8.69
CA GLU A 51 -2.55 -37.83 -9.67
C GLU A 51 -2.33 -36.70 -10.66
N LYS A 52 -3.41 -36.11 -11.17
CA LYS A 52 -3.36 -34.94 -12.07
C LYS A 52 -2.76 -33.72 -11.38
N ILE A 53 -3.12 -33.46 -10.13
CA ILE A 53 -2.53 -32.37 -9.32
C ILE A 53 -1.02 -32.55 -9.21
N LEU A 54 -0.56 -33.74 -8.82
CA LEU A 54 0.85 -34.08 -8.61
C LEU A 54 1.68 -34.14 -9.90
N SER A 55 1.01 -34.30 -11.06
CA SER A 55 1.65 -34.24 -12.37
C SER A 55 1.81 -32.78 -12.87
N LEU A 56 0.83 -31.93 -12.57
CA LEU A 56 0.80 -30.52 -13.05
C LEU A 56 1.61 -29.58 -12.19
N ALA A 57 1.71 -29.84 -10.88
CA ALA A 57 2.39 -28.93 -9.96
C ALA A 57 3.30 -29.67 -8.98
N GLY A 58 4.43 -29.05 -8.63
CA GLY A 58 5.19 -29.41 -7.45
C GLY A 58 4.43 -29.04 -6.17
N ILE A 59 4.68 -29.76 -5.08
CA ILE A 59 4.11 -29.49 -3.76
C ILE A 59 5.18 -28.89 -2.87
N ALA A 60 4.89 -27.72 -2.29
CA ALA A 60 5.70 -27.12 -1.24
C ALA A 60 4.89 -27.17 0.07
N ALA A 61 5.20 -28.13 0.92
CA ALA A 61 4.53 -28.34 2.19
C ALA A 61 5.32 -27.67 3.33
N PHE A 62 4.63 -27.02 4.26
CA PHE A 62 5.25 -26.38 5.42
C PHE A 62 4.52 -26.72 6.70
N GLY A 63 5.30 -26.86 7.80
CA GLY A 63 4.77 -27.09 9.14
C GLY A 63 3.99 -25.89 9.66
N ARG A 64 2.91 -26.16 10.40
CA ARG A 64 2.07 -25.13 11.05
C ARG A 64 2.23 -25.11 12.56
N THR A 65 2.75 -26.20 13.13
CA THR A 65 2.96 -26.35 14.57
C THR A 65 4.33 -26.95 14.83
N GLU A 66 4.81 -26.88 16.07
CA GLU A 66 6.05 -27.55 16.48
C GLU A 66 5.96 -29.09 16.40
N ALA A 67 4.74 -29.63 16.37
CA ALA A 67 4.48 -31.07 16.20
C ALA A 67 4.63 -31.54 14.74
N ASP A 68 4.71 -30.60 13.79
CA ASP A 68 4.89 -30.90 12.36
C ASP A 68 6.36 -31.17 12.06
N THR A 69 6.83 -32.34 12.45
CA THR A 69 8.24 -32.74 12.34
C THR A 69 8.62 -33.21 10.93
N GLU A 70 9.90 -33.16 10.60
CA GLU A 70 10.42 -33.70 9.33
C GLU A 70 10.12 -35.20 9.18
N GLU A 71 10.03 -35.95 10.28
CA GLU A 71 9.64 -37.38 10.26
C GLU A 71 8.23 -37.54 9.72
N LEU A 72 7.27 -36.73 10.17
CA LEU A 72 5.90 -36.74 9.67
C LEU A 72 5.84 -36.46 8.17
N PHE A 73 6.58 -35.43 7.73
CA PHE A 73 6.67 -35.10 6.31
C PHE A 73 7.36 -36.21 5.49
N SER A 74 8.41 -36.83 6.01
CA SER A 74 9.14 -37.87 5.30
C SER A 74 8.27 -39.12 5.03
N VAL A 75 7.47 -39.55 6.03
CA VAL A 75 6.55 -40.67 5.87
C VAL A 75 5.54 -40.40 4.76
N GLN A 76 4.92 -39.24 4.75
CA GLN A 76 3.95 -38.84 3.71
C GLN A 76 4.61 -38.69 2.34
N ARG A 77 5.79 -38.08 2.29
CA ARG A 77 6.57 -37.92 1.06
C ARG A 77 6.95 -39.25 0.42
N ASP A 78 7.41 -40.21 1.23
CA ASP A 78 7.76 -41.55 0.78
C ASP A 78 6.55 -42.32 0.27
N TYR A 79 5.39 -42.18 0.91
CA TYR A 79 4.14 -42.73 0.43
C TYR A 79 3.76 -42.14 -0.93
N LEU A 80 3.83 -40.79 -1.07
CA LEU A 80 3.48 -40.14 -2.32
C LEU A 80 4.43 -40.51 -3.47
N TYR A 81 5.74 -40.61 -3.24
CA TYR A 81 6.70 -41.04 -4.26
C TYR A 81 6.50 -42.49 -4.71
N ARG A 82 6.08 -43.35 -3.80
CA ARG A 82 5.74 -44.74 -4.17
C ARG A 82 4.47 -44.83 -5.02
N THR A 83 3.49 -44.00 -4.73
CA THR A 83 2.19 -44.02 -5.39
C THR A 83 2.19 -43.19 -6.67
N TYR A 84 2.93 -42.09 -6.68
CA TYR A 84 3.02 -41.09 -7.76
C TYR A 84 4.49 -40.76 -8.04
N PRO A 85 5.23 -41.60 -8.78
CA PRO A 85 6.66 -41.44 -8.98
C PRO A 85 7.08 -40.09 -9.64
N GLN A 86 6.16 -39.47 -10.38
CA GLN A 86 6.36 -38.15 -11.03
C GLN A 86 6.19 -36.95 -10.08
N ALA A 87 5.73 -37.16 -8.84
CA ALA A 87 5.51 -36.08 -7.90
C ALA A 87 6.80 -35.33 -7.58
N ARG A 88 6.71 -34.02 -7.46
CA ARG A 88 7.79 -33.14 -7.03
C ARG A 88 7.38 -32.54 -5.69
N ILE A 89 8.09 -32.88 -4.63
CA ILE A 89 7.70 -32.53 -3.26
C ILE A 89 8.88 -31.87 -2.57
N PHE A 90 8.64 -30.70 -2.02
CA PHE A 90 9.54 -29.95 -1.19
C PHE A 90 8.88 -29.70 0.17
N THR A 91 9.58 -30.01 1.24
CA THR A 91 9.10 -29.81 2.61
C THR A 91 9.94 -28.75 3.32
N LEU A 92 9.28 -27.84 4.02
CA LEU A 92 9.91 -26.76 4.78
C LEU A 92 9.53 -26.87 6.25
N THR A 93 10.54 -26.97 7.09
CA THR A 93 10.37 -26.76 8.53
C THR A 93 10.73 -25.32 8.84
N ILE A 94 9.74 -24.53 9.26
CA ILE A 94 9.92 -23.09 9.54
C ILE A 94 10.04 -22.93 11.05
N PRO A 95 11.18 -22.46 11.60
CA PRO A 95 11.28 -22.14 13.02
C PRO A 95 10.41 -20.94 13.37
N GLY A 96 9.70 -20.98 14.50
CA GLY A 96 8.89 -19.87 14.99
C GLY A 96 7.53 -19.73 14.30
N VAL A 97 6.89 -20.83 13.99
CA VAL A 97 5.52 -20.84 13.44
C VAL A 97 4.54 -20.23 14.42
N VAL A 98 3.72 -19.30 13.93
CA VAL A 98 2.62 -18.73 14.71
C VAL A 98 1.42 -19.67 14.58
N ASP A 99 1.10 -20.39 15.67
CA ASP A 99 -0.02 -21.32 15.72
C ASP A 99 -1.36 -20.54 15.86
N VAL A 100 -1.83 -20.03 14.73
CA VAL A 100 -3.10 -19.30 14.65
C VAL A 100 -3.88 -19.75 13.42
N SER A 101 -5.08 -20.28 13.65
CA SER A 101 -5.99 -20.58 12.54
C SER A 101 -6.64 -19.29 12.00
N SER A 102 -7.09 -19.33 10.73
CA SER A 102 -7.87 -18.20 10.16
C SER A 102 -9.14 -17.91 10.94
N THR A 103 -9.75 -18.89 11.58
CA THR A 103 -10.95 -18.73 12.40
C THR A 103 -10.61 -18.00 13.70
N ASP A 104 -9.54 -18.41 14.37
CA ASP A 104 -9.09 -17.77 15.61
C ASP A 104 -8.68 -16.32 15.36
N LEU A 105 -7.90 -16.07 14.29
CA LEU A 105 -7.51 -14.72 13.92
C LEU A 105 -8.71 -13.80 13.67
N ARG A 106 -9.75 -14.27 12.96
CA ARG A 106 -10.97 -13.48 12.77
C ARG A 106 -11.68 -13.19 14.06
N THR A 107 -11.71 -14.14 14.99
CA THR A 107 -12.30 -13.97 16.32
C THR A 107 -11.51 -12.98 17.17
N MET A 108 -10.18 -13.04 17.11
CA MET A 108 -9.28 -12.07 17.78
C MET A 108 -9.49 -10.67 17.23
N LEU A 109 -9.54 -10.50 15.89
CA LEU A 109 -9.74 -9.20 15.23
C LEU A 109 -11.06 -8.54 15.63
N ALA A 110 -12.14 -9.32 15.78
CA ALA A 110 -13.44 -8.82 16.30
C ALA A 110 -13.34 -8.20 17.71
N LYS A 111 -12.33 -8.64 18.48
CA LYS A 111 -12.04 -8.12 19.85
C LYS A 111 -10.94 -7.04 19.86
N GLY A 112 -10.39 -6.68 18.72
CA GLY A 112 -9.27 -5.75 18.61
C GLY A 112 -7.90 -6.37 18.96
N GLU A 113 -7.81 -7.69 18.96
CA GLU A 113 -6.61 -8.48 19.22
C GLU A 113 -5.98 -9.00 17.91
N GLY A 114 -4.78 -9.59 17.97
CA GLY A 114 -4.14 -10.25 16.82
C GLY A 114 -3.62 -9.29 15.72
N VAL A 115 -3.57 -8.00 15.98
CA VAL A 115 -3.15 -6.95 15.03
C VAL A 115 -1.72 -7.19 14.54
N ASN A 116 -0.83 -7.64 15.43
CA ASN A 116 0.58 -7.93 15.15
C ASN A 116 0.79 -9.18 14.28
N LEU A 117 -0.25 -9.95 14.02
CA LEU A 117 -0.23 -11.14 13.16
C LEU A 117 -0.49 -10.82 11.69
N LEU A 118 -0.75 -9.56 11.37
CA LEU A 118 -1.07 -9.09 10.02
C LEU A 118 -0.12 -7.98 9.57
N PRO A 119 0.20 -7.91 8.28
CA PRO A 119 0.80 -6.71 7.72
C PRO A 119 -0.11 -5.50 7.97
N PRO A 120 0.43 -4.33 8.37
CA PRO A 120 -0.37 -3.16 8.73
C PRO A 120 -1.42 -2.76 7.68
N ALA A 121 -1.06 -2.79 6.38
CA ALA A 121 -1.99 -2.47 5.30
C ALA A 121 -3.17 -3.46 5.18
N VAL A 122 -2.95 -4.74 5.51
CA VAL A 122 -4.01 -5.76 5.54
C VAL A 122 -4.96 -5.51 6.71
N TYR A 123 -4.42 -5.26 7.89
CA TYR A 123 -5.22 -4.88 9.05
C TYR A 123 -6.02 -3.60 8.79
N GLY A 124 -5.40 -2.59 8.21
CA GLY A 124 -6.06 -1.35 7.81
C GLY A 124 -7.20 -1.57 6.80
N TYR A 125 -7.03 -2.47 5.84
CA TYR A 125 -8.10 -2.86 4.92
C TYR A 125 -9.28 -3.52 5.66
N ILE A 126 -8.99 -4.41 6.60
CA ILE A 126 -10.01 -5.08 7.42
C ILE A 126 -10.83 -4.06 8.22
N LEU A 127 -10.16 -3.10 8.86
CA LEU A 127 -10.82 -2.02 9.62
C LEU A 127 -11.67 -1.13 8.71
N ARG A 128 -11.13 -0.71 7.58
CA ARG A 128 -11.80 0.17 6.61
C ARG A 128 -13.08 -0.45 6.05
N GLU A 129 -13.03 -1.73 5.72
CA GLU A 129 -14.17 -2.47 5.16
C GLU A 129 -15.09 -3.07 6.22
N GLY A 130 -14.79 -2.91 7.52
CA GLY A 130 -15.59 -3.47 8.62
C GLY A 130 -15.69 -4.99 8.61
N LEU A 131 -14.61 -5.67 8.12
CA LEU A 131 -14.60 -7.12 7.99
C LEU A 131 -14.47 -7.80 9.37
N TYR A 132 -14.96 -9.02 9.47
CA TYR A 132 -14.84 -9.90 10.64
C TYR A 132 -15.36 -9.30 11.94
N GLY A 133 -16.37 -8.40 11.85
CA GLY A 133 -16.96 -7.76 13.02
C GLY A 133 -16.17 -6.57 13.58
N THR A 134 -15.09 -6.16 12.91
CA THR A 134 -14.37 -4.94 13.27
C THR A 134 -15.20 -3.70 12.97
N ARG A 135 -15.02 -2.66 13.80
CA ARG A 135 -15.71 -1.37 13.62
C ARG A 135 -14.70 -0.26 13.87
N ALA A 136 -14.56 0.65 12.92
CA ALA A 136 -13.75 1.85 13.05
C ALA A 136 -14.60 3.07 12.70
N ASP A 137 -14.60 4.08 13.56
CA ASP A 137 -15.16 5.40 13.22
C ASP A 137 -14.08 6.16 12.43
N LEU A 138 -14.17 6.14 11.11
CA LEU A 138 -13.18 6.74 10.23
C LEU A 138 -12.97 8.24 10.46
N LYS A 139 -13.95 8.94 11.01
CA LYS A 139 -13.86 10.37 11.35
C LYS A 139 -13.22 10.66 12.71
N ARG A 140 -12.97 9.62 13.51
CA ARG A 140 -12.41 9.76 14.87
C ARG A 140 -11.39 8.66 15.17
N LEU A 141 -10.49 8.41 14.23
CA LEU A 141 -9.48 7.36 14.35
C LEU A 141 -8.35 7.78 15.29
N PRO A 142 -8.01 6.93 16.27
CA PRO A 142 -6.72 7.05 16.93
C PRO A 142 -5.59 6.73 15.94
N LEU A 143 -4.41 7.31 16.13
CA LEU A 143 -3.26 7.13 15.23
C LEU A 143 -2.92 5.65 14.94
N ARG A 144 -3.06 4.80 15.96
CA ARG A 144 -2.82 3.34 15.83
C ARG A 144 -3.71 2.66 14.79
N GLU A 145 -4.88 3.23 14.49
CA GLU A 145 -5.83 2.75 13.48
C GLU A 145 -5.74 3.55 12.18
N LEU A 146 -5.52 4.87 12.27
CA LEU A 146 -5.35 5.73 11.10
C LEU A 146 -4.19 5.27 10.22
N ARG A 147 -3.00 5.01 10.81
CA ARG A 147 -1.83 4.60 10.04
C ARG A 147 -2.07 3.33 9.21
N PRO A 148 -2.50 2.18 9.75
CA PRO A 148 -2.77 0.99 8.96
C PRO A 148 -3.88 1.22 7.91
N ILE A 149 -4.92 2.00 8.23
CA ILE A 149 -5.99 2.33 7.28
C ILE A 149 -5.43 3.17 6.12
N ALA A 150 -4.66 4.22 6.38
CA ALA A 150 -4.01 5.03 5.35
C ALA A 150 -3.13 4.16 4.43
N LEU A 151 -2.31 3.26 5.00
CA LEU A 151 -1.47 2.35 4.24
C LEU A 151 -2.27 1.39 3.35
N SER A 152 -3.51 1.04 3.70
CA SER A 152 -4.38 0.17 2.90
C SER A 152 -4.86 0.79 1.58
N TYR A 153 -4.76 2.10 1.46
CA TYR A 153 -5.07 2.82 0.23
C TYR A 153 -3.92 2.78 -0.80
N LEU A 154 -2.72 2.38 -0.39
CA LEU A 154 -1.51 2.46 -1.20
C LEU A 154 -1.21 1.16 -1.96
N LYS A 155 -0.37 1.26 -3.00
CA LYS A 155 0.36 0.11 -3.54
C LYS A 155 1.54 -0.20 -2.61
N ASN A 156 1.89 -1.46 -2.41
CA ASN A 156 2.94 -1.88 -1.47
C ASN A 156 4.25 -1.12 -1.64
N LYS A 157 4.67 -0.87 -2.88
CA LYS A 157 5.89 -0.11 -3.19
C LYS A 157 5.87 1.36 -2.73
N ARG A 158 4.69 1.91 -2.42
CA ARG A 158 4.53 3.30 -1.96
C ARG A 158 4.54 3.41 -0.43
N ILE A 159 4.37 2.31 0.29
CA ILE A 159 4.33 2.31 1.77
C ILE A 159 5.61 2.90 2.39
N PRO A 160 6.84 2.51 2.00
CA PRO A 160 8.06 3.09 2.57
C PRO A 160 8.14 4.60 2.40
N HIS A 161 7.73 5.12 1.24
CA HIS A 161 7.68 6.55 0.97
C HIS A 161 6.72 7.28 1.92
N VAL A 162 5.48 6.83 2.06
CA VAL A 162 4.49 7.50 2.94
C VAL A 162 4.92 7.47 4.41
N LEU A 163 5.53 6.37 4.87
CA LEU A 163 6.11 6.31 6.21
C LEU A 163 7.33 7.21 6.37
N GLY A 164 8.15 7.35 5.33
CA GLY A 164 9.25 8.31 5.29
C GLY A 164 8.76 9.75 5.32
N THR A 165 7.73 10.07 4.54
CA THR A 165 7.08 11.38 4.54
C THR A 165 6.47 11.71 5.90
N GLU A 166 5.83 10.76 6.58
CA GLU A 166 5.32 10.95 7.94
C GLU A 166 6.43 11.31 8.92
N GLN A 167 7.55 10.57 8.90
CA GLN A 167 8.69 10.83 9.77
C GLN A 167 9.30 12.21 9.50
N GLU A 168 9.46 12.57 8.24
CA GLU A 168 10.05 13.86 7.86
C GLU A 168 9.13 15.02 8.17
N ALA A 169 7.81 14.88 7.96
CA ALA A 169 6.82 15.88 8.33
C ALA A 169 6.82 16.17 9.84
N ILE A 170 6.94 15.13 10.67
CA ILE A 170 7.07 15.26 12.13
C ILE A 170 8.33 16.08 12.48
N ARG A 171 9.49 15.73 11.90
CA ARG A 171 10.76 16.42 12.18
C ARG A 171 10.73 17.89 11.79
N LEU A 172 10.19 18.20 10.62
CA LEU A 172 10.03 19.56 10.16
C LEU A 172 9.01 20.35 11.01
N ALA A 173 7.89 19.71 11.37
CA ALA A 173 6.88 20.31 12.24
C ALA A 173 7.45 20.67 13.63
N GLU A 174 8.17 19.74 14.27
CA GLU A 174 8.85 19.97 15.55
C GLU A 174 9.88 21.12 15.46
N ARG A 175 10.66 21.14 14.37
CA ARG A 175 11.70 22.15 14.18
C ARG A 175 11.14 23.56 13.99
N TYR A 176 10.06 23.69 13.23
CA TYR A 176 9.52 24.99 12.85
C TYR A 176 8.26 25.41 13.61
N GLY A 177 7.79 24.58 14.55
CA GLY A 177 6.65 24.89 15.41
C GLY A 177 5.30 24.72 14.73
N ALA A 178 5.19 23.85 13.71
CA ALA A 178 3.90 23.43 13.17
C ALA A 178 3.24 22.38 14.08
N ASP A 179 1.93 22.18 13.91
CA ASP A 179 1.21 21.13 14.64
C ASP A 179 1.66 19.75 14.15
N VAL A 180 2.34 19.01 15.05
CA VAL A 180 2.93 17.70 14.76
C VAL A 180 1.86 16.65 14.41
N GLU A 181 0.71 16.66 15.09
CA GLU A 181 -0.36 15.69 14.82
C GLU A 181 -1.04 16.00 13.50
N LYS A 182 -1.27 17.25 13.15
CA LYS A 182 -1.76 17.63 11.82
C LYS A 182 -0.78 17.26 10.72
N ALA A 183 0.51 17.51 10.92
CA ALA A 183 1.56 17.14 9.97
C ALA A 183 1.60 15.62 9.74
N ARG A 184 1.48 14.83 10.80
CA ARG A 184 1.39 13.38 10.75
C ARG A 184 0.18 12.89 9.95
N VAL A 185 -1.01 13.41 10.26
CA VAL A 185 -2.25 13.04 9.56
C VAL A 185 -2.19 13.40 8.09
N ALA A 186 -1.74 14.62 7.77
CA ALA A 186 -1.60 15.06 6.39
C ALA A 186 -0.61 14.20 5.60
N ALA A 187 0.56 13.89 6.18
CA ALA A 187 1.57 13.03 5.57
C ALA A 187 1.07 11.60 5.32
N LEU A 188 0.33 11.01 6.26
CA LEU A 188 -0.26 9.67 6.08
C LEU A 188 -1.30 9.62 4.95
N LEU A 189 -2.06 10.69 4.74
CA LEU A 189 -3.18 10.73 3.81
C LEU A 189 -2.85 11.37 2.45
N HIS A 190 -1.71 12.08 2.30
CA HIS A 190 -1.43 12.87 1.09
C HIS A 190 -1.53 12.07 -0.22
N ASP A 191 -1.15 10.82 -0.19
CA ASP A 191 -1.09 9.93 -1.36
C ASP A 191 -2.23 8.88 -1.41
N CYS A 192 -3.29 9.00 -0.59
CA CYS A 192 -4.32 7.97 -0.45
C CYS A 192 -5.05 7.63 -1.76
N THR A 193 -5.07 8.53 -2.74
CA THR A 193 -5.65 8.29 -4.08
C THR A 193 -4.60 8.04 -5.17
N LYS A 194 -3.30 8.05 -4.86
CA LYS A 194 -2.18 7.91 -5.83
C LYS A 194 -2.21 6.63 -6.68
N LYS A 195 -2.87 5.58 -6.20
CA LYS A 195 -2.99 4.32 -6.94
C LYS A 195 -4.04 4.33 -8.05
N LEU A 196 -4.93 5.31 -8.04
CA LEU A 196 -6.05 5.42 -8.97
C LEU A 196 -5.56 5.83 -10.36
N ASN A 197 -6.24 5.33 -11.39
CA ASN A 197 -5.99 5.72 -12.78
C ASN A 197 -6.71 7.05 -13.13
N MET A 198 -6.53 7.55 -14.36
CA MET A 198 -7.10 8.82 -14.79
C MET A 198 -8.63 8.84 -14.70
N GLU A 199 -9.31 7.79 -15.14
CA GLU A 199 -10.76 7.69 -15.12
C GLU A 199 -11.30 7.73 -13.68
N GLU A 200 -10.72 6.95 -12.79
CA GLU A 200 -11.07 6.93 -11.36
C GLU A 200 -10.83 8.28 -10.69
N GLN A 201 -9.74 8.98 -11.04
CA GLN A 201 -9.43 10.32 -10.53
C GLN A 201 -10.46 11.35 -11.01
N LEU A 202 -10.80 11.35 -12.30
CA LEU A 202 -11.80 12.26 -12.88
C LEU A 202 -13.20 12.00 -12.32
N GLU A 203 -13.57 10.74 -12.08
CA GLU A 203 -14.82 10.39 -11.41
C GLU A 203 -14.89 11.00 -10.00
N LEU A 204 -13.80 10.91 -9.23
CA LEU A 204 -13.73 11.56 -7.93
C LEU A 204 -13.81 13.08 -8.03
N CYS A 205 -13.13 13.70 -8.99
CA CYS A 205 -13.24 15.13 -9.22
C CYS A 205 -14.68 15.54 -9.48
N GLY A 206 -15.41 14.80 -10.33
CA GLY A 206 -16.83 15.03 -10.58
C GLY A 206 -17.68 14.86 -9.31
N ARG A 207 -17.46 13.81 -8.54
CA ARG A 207 -18.18 13.54 -7.27
C ARG A 207 -18.03 14.66 -6.25
N TYR A 208 -16.83 15.22 -6.13
CA TYR A 208 -16.52 16.28 -5.14
C TYR A 208 -16.61 17.70 -5.70
N GLY A 209 -17.04 17.87 -6.96
CA GLY A 209 -17.17 19.17 -7.59
C GLY A 209 -15.85 19.91 -7.78
N ILE A 210 -14.73 19.17 -7.92
CA ILE A 210 -13.38 19.73 -8.06
C ILE A 210 -13.24 20.31 -9.47
N GLN A 211 -13.00 21.63 -9.54
CA GLN A 211 -12.73 22.30 -10.82
C GLN A 211 -11.27 22.05 -11.23
N LEU A 212 -11.08 21.65 -12.47
CA LEU A 212 -9.78 21.36 -13.06
C LEU A 212 -9.48 22.33 -14.19
N ASP A 213 -8.26 22.82 -14.26
CA ASP A 213 -7.77 23.55 -15.40
C ASP A 213 -7.40 22.59 -16.58
N GLU A 214 -6.99 23.16 -17.73
CA GLU A 214 -6.66 22.38 -18.91
C GLU A 214 -5.46 21.44 -18.72
N LEU A 215 -4.48 21.83 -17.90
CA LEU A 215 -3.32 21.01 -17.60
C LEU A 215 -3.69 19.87 -16.67
N GLU A 216 -4.44 20.14 -15.62
CA GLU A 216 -4.89 19.15 -14.65
C GLU A 216 -5.76 18.05 -15.28
N GLN A 217 -6.62 18.40 -16.24
CA GLN A 217 -7.42 17.42 -16.97
C GLN A 217 -6.60 16.36 -17.72
N LYS A 218 -5.32 16.62 -17.97
CA LYS A 218 -4.39 15.74 -18.71
C LYS A 218 -3.26 15.18 -17.84
N ALA A 219 -3.06 15.73 -16.65
CA ALA A 219 -1.92 15.46 -15.78
C ALA A 219 -2.31 14.61 -14.55
N LEU A 220 -2.41 13.30 -14.72
CA LEU A 220 -2.75 12.34 -13.66
C LEU A 220 -1.98 12.59 -12.35
N LYS A 221 -0.71 13.00 -12.46
CA LYS A 221 0.15 13.26 -11.30
C LYS A 221 -0.32 14.43 -10.43
N LEU A 222 -1.12 15.36 -10.95
CA LEU A 222 -1.64 16.50 -10.19
C LEU A 222 -2.95 16.16 -9.48
N LEU A 223 -3.78 15.29 -10.06
CA LEU A 223 -5.13 15.02 -9.57
C LEU A 223 -5.16 14.38 -8.18
N HIS A 224 -4.17 13.52 -7.86
CA HIS A 224 -4.19 12.78 -6.59
C HIS A 224 -4.11 13.69 -5.36
N ALA A 225 -3.52 14.85 -5.45
CA ALA A 225 -3.48 15.81 -4.35
C ALA A 225 -4.89 16.34 -4.03
N LYS A 226 -5.62 16.76 -5.05
CA LYS A 226 -6.98 17.29 -4.92
C LYS A 226 -7.98 16.22 -4.48
N THR A 227 -7.97 15.07 -5.13
CA THR A 227 -8.86 13.95 -4.78
C THR A 227 -8.49 13.32 -3.44
N GLY A 228 -7.20 13.29 -3.09
CA GLY A 228 -6.72 12.86 -1.78
C GLY A 228 -7.20 13.77 -0.66
N ALA A 229 -7.12 15.08 -0.85
CA ALA A 229 -7.67 16.06 0.10
C ALA A 229 -9.19 15.90 0.27
N ALA A 230 -9.93 15.71 -0.82
CA ALA A 230 -11.37 15.50 -0.78
C ALA A 230 -11.74 14.22 -0.02
N ILE A 231 -11.06 13.10 -0.26
CA ILE A 231 -11.21 11.84 0.49
C ILE A 231 -10.83 12.05 1.96
N ALA A 232 -9.73 12.76 2.26
CA ALA A 232 -9.32 13.02 3.62
C ALA A 232 -10.41 13.78 4.41
N ARG A 233 -11.05 14.77 3.80
CA ARG A 233 -12.15 15.53 4.40
C ARG A 233 -13.43 14.70 4.56
N ASP A 234 -13.87 14.03 3.51
CA ASP A 234 -15.14 13.32 3.50
C ASP A 234 -15.11 12.05 4.36
N VAL A 235 -14.07 11.25 4.20
CA VAL A 235 -13.96 9.93 4.85
C VAL A 235 -13.36 10.05 6.25
N PHE A 236 -12.30 10.86 6.42
CA PHE A 236 -11.55 10.95 7.68
C PHE A 236 -11.90 12.18 8.51
N GLY A 237 -12.70 13.12 7.98
CA GLY A 237 -13.15 14.28 8.72
C GLY A 237 -12.04 15.26 9.09
N VAL A 238 -10.97 15.34 8.30
CA VAL A 238 -9.86 16.27 8.54
C VAL A 238 -10.31 17.71 8.44
N ASP A 239 -9.66 18.60 9.19
CA ASP A 239 -9.91 20.03 9.14
C ASP A 239 -9.33 20.71 7.89
N ASP A 240 -9.58 22.00 7.73
CA ASP A 240 -9.17 22.77 6.56
C ASP A 240 -7.64 22.90 6.44
N GLU A 241 -6.90 22.92 7.54
CA GLU A 241 -5.44 23.01 7.50
C GLU A 241 -4.83 21.73 6.91
N ILE A 242 -5.28 20.56 7.39
CA ILE A 242 -4.84 19.26 6.86
C ILE A 242 -5.30 19.10 5.41
N TYR A 243 -6.56 19.47 5.11
CA TYR A 243 -7.08 19.43 3.75
C TYR A 243 -6.21 20.24 2.78
N ASN A 244 -5.89 21.47 3.11
CA ASN A 244 -5.08 22.36 2.27
C ASN A 244 -3.65 21.83 2.13
N ALA A 245 -3.05 21.32 3.20
CA ALA A 245 -1.72 20.72 3.14
C ALA A 245 -1.67 19.53 2.16
N ILE A 246 -2.72 18.70 2.14
CA ILE A 246 -2.84 17.60 1.17
C ILE A 246 -3.13 18.16 -0.23
N TRP A 247 -4.01 19.14 -0.37
CA TRP A 247 -4.40 19.71 -1.66
C TRP A 247 -3.22 20.28 -2.44
N TRP A 248 -2.32 20.98 -1.73
CA TRP A 248 -1.22 21.72 -2.34
C TRP A 248 0.14 21.01 -2.33
N HIS A 249 0.21 19.79 -1.83
CA HIS A 249 1.50 19.09 -1.67
C HIS A 249 2.27 18.82 -2.98
N THR A 250 1.60 18.87 -4.14
CA THR A 250 2.26 18.64 -5.44
C THR A 250 2.67 19.90 -6.17
N THR A 251 1.90 20.94 -6.06
CA THR A 251 2.13 22.19 -6.81
C THR A 251 2.63 23.34 -5.95
N GLY A 252 2.31 23.32 -4.67
CA GLY A 252 2.36 24.52 -3.86
C GLY A 252 1.34 25.55 -4.33
N HIS A 253 1.33 26.72 -3.71
CA HIS A 253 0.63 27.92 -4.13
C HIS A 253 1.24 29.17 -3.47
N ALA A 254 0.87 30.36 -3.95
CA ALA A 254 1.31 31.61 -3.30
C ALA A 254 0.86 31.66 -1.82
N HIS A 255 1.75 32.11 -0.93
CA HIS A 255 1.48 32.29 0.50
C HIS A 255 1.07 31.02 1.26
N MET A 256 1.78 29.90 1.00
CA MET A 256 1.60 28.63 1.74
C MET A 256 1.72 28.84 3.25
N THR A 257 0.81 28.21 4.00
CA THR A 257 0.89 28.11 5.45
C THR A 257 2.08 27.25 5.90
N LEU A 258 2.44 27.31 7.18
CA LEU A 258 3.55 26.53 7.71
C LEU A 258 3.32 25.01 7.51
N LEU A 259 2.11 24.53 7.75
CA LEU A 259 1.77 23.10 7.56
C LEU A 259 1.87 22.67 6.09
N GLU A 260 1.41 23.51 5.17
CA GLU A 260 1.52 23.25 3.72
C GLU A 260 2.98 23.14 3.26
N LYS A 261 3.85 24.06 3.73
CA LYS A 261 5.29 24.04 3.47
C LYS A 261 5.94 22.75 4.01
N VAL A 262 5.57 22.36 5.24
CA VAL A 262 6.07 21.14 5.89
C VAL A 262 5.70 19.91 5.06
N ILE A 263 4.44 19.77 4.62
CA ILE A 263 3.99 18.58 3.87
C ILE A 263 4.61 18.55 2.47
N TYR A 264 4.65 19.68 1.77
CA TYR A 264 5.31 19.79 0.45
C TYR A 264 6.76 19.32 0.52
N LEU A 265 7.52 19.85 1.48
CA LEU A 265 8.94 19.52 1.63
C LEU A 265 9.14 18.09 2.16
N ALA A 266 8.34 17.64 3.11
CA ALA A 266 8.45 16.27 3.65
C ALA A 266 8.26 15.21 2.55
N ASP A 267 7.27 15.38 1.65
CA ASP A 267 7.11 14.49 0.50
C ASP A 267 8.35 14.53 -0.43
N TYR A 268 8.94 15.70 -0.59
CA TYR A 268 10.03 15.92 -1.53
C TYR A 268 11.38 15.42 -1.03
N ILE A 269 11.65 15.50 0.30
CA ILE A 269 12.97 15.20 0.89
C ILE A 269 13.01 13.95 1.77
N GLU A 270 11.91 13.18 1.91
CA GLU A 270 11.86 12.01 2.78
C GLU A 270 13.03 11.03 2.52
N PRO A 271 13.42 10.19 3.50
CA PRO A 271 14.69 9.45 3.45
C PRO A 271 14.87 8.53 2.24
N SER A 272 13.78 8.00 1.63
CA SER A 272 13.88 7.12 0.46
C SER A 272 14.07 7.88 -0.86
N ARG A 273 13.95 9.21 -0.87
CA ARG A 273 14.20 10.03 -2.05
C ARG A 273 15.69 10.04 -2.40
N ASN A 274 15.97 9.74 -3.66
CA ASN A 274 17.33 9.73 -4.19
C ASN A 274 17.33 10.33 -5.60
N PHE A 275 17.66 11.62 -5.68
CA PHE A 275 17.82 12.37 -6.93
C PHE A 275 18.95 13.40 -6.78
N PRO A 276 19.54 13.88 -7.86
CA PRO A 276 20.61 14.87 -7.80
C PRO A 276 20.21 16.11 -7.00
N GLY A 277 20.99 16.48 -5.99
CA GLY A 277 20.75 17.66 -5.18
C GLY A 277 19.86 17.45 -3.94
N VAL A 278 19.25 16.26 -3.73
CA VAL A 278 18.37 16.01 -2.57
C VAL A 278 19.05 16.24 -1.22
N ASP A 279 20.31 15.87 -1.06
CA ASP A 279 21.03 16.07 0.21
C ASP A 279 21.31 17.56 0.49
N LYS A 280 21.58 18.34 -0.56
CA LYS A 280 21.68 19.79 -0.46
C LYS A 280 20.33 20.39 -0.06
N LEU A 281 19.25 19.97 -0.70
CA LEU A 281 17.90 20.43 -0.37
C LEU A 281 17.54 20.09 1.07
N ARG A 282 17.81 18.86 1.55
CA ARG A 282 17.63 18.47 2.97
C ARG A 282 18.36 19.42 3.90
N ALA A 283 19.63 19.70 3.65
CA ALA A 283 20.42 20.60 4.48
C ALA A 283 19.83 22.03 4.53
N VAL A 284 19.34 22.55 3.40
CA VAL A 284 18.68 23.85 3.33
C VAL A 284 17.36 23.82 4.10
N CYS A 285 16.50 22.82 3.90
CA CYS A 285 15.22 22.69 4.60
C CYS A 285 15.36 22.66 6.12
N TYR A 286 16.45 22.10 6.64
CA TYR A 286 16.72 22.13 8.10
C TYR A 286 17.38 23.41 8.60
N LYS A 287 17.85 24.28 7.72
CA LYS A 287 18.39 25.60 8.07
C LYS A 287 17.31 26.67 8.01
N ASP A 288 16.60 26.73 6.89
CA ASP A 288 15.53 27.69 6.62
C ASP A 288 14.46 27.01 5.74
N LEU A 289 13.21 27.03 6.22
CA LEU A 289 12.12 26.32 5.55
C LEU A 289 11.72 27.02 4.24
N ASP A 290 11.75 28.35 4.21
CA ASP A 290 11.37 29.14 3.03
C ASP A 290 12.45 29.10 1.95
N GLU A 291 13.73 29.14 2.33
CA GLU A 291 14.84 28.86 1.41
C GLU A 291 14.75 27.43 0.84
N GLY A 292 14.42 26.45 1.69
CA GLY A 292 14.20 25.06 1.28
C GLY A 292 13.04 24.92 0.30
N LEU A 293 11.93 25.60 0.59
CA LEU A 293 10.74 25.58 -0.28
C LEU A 293 11.05 26.24 -1.63
N LEU A 294 11.70 27.41 -1.63
CA LEU A 294 12.13 28.07 -2.86
C LEU A 294 13.02 27.17 -3.71
N MET A 295 14.04 26.55 -3.10
CA MET A 295 14.94 25.63 -3.78
C MET A 295 14.18 24.42 -4.35
N GLY A 296 13.26 23.81 -3.59
CA GLY A 296 12.45 22.67 -4.05
C GLY A 296 11.54 23.02 -5.23
N LEU A 297 10.90 24.19 -5.19
CA LEU A 297 10.06 24.69 -6.29
C LEU A 297 10.91 24.96 -7.56
N GLU A 298 12.09 25.58 -7.41
CA GLU A 298 13.01 25.81 -8.53
C GLU A 298 13.49 24.49 -9.17
N MET A 299 13.87 23.50 -8.35
CA MET A 299 14.23 22.17 -8.85
C MET A 299 13.08 21.48 -9.60
N THR A 300 11.85 21.60 -9.11
CA THR A 300 10.67 21.07 -9.81
C THR A 300 10.44 21.77 -11.15
N ILE A 301 10.57 23.09 -11.21
CA ILE A 301 10.40 23.88 -12.44
C ILE A 301 11.49 23.52 -13.46
N GLU A 302 12.74 23.38 -13.01
CA GLU A 302 13.89 23.00 -13.84
C GLU A 302 13.67 21.60 -14.42
N GLU A 303 13.36 20.60 -13.60
CA GLU A 303 13.06 19.22 -14.03
C GLU A 303 11.93 19.16 -15.06
N MET A 304 10.82 19.84 -14.81
CA MET A 304 9.68 19.85 -15.71
C MET A 304 10.03 20.53 -17.04
N THR A 305 10.80 21.60 -17.01
CA THR A 305 11.27 22.35 -18.20
C THR A 305 12.24 21.50 -19.04
N GLU A 306 13.22 20.84 -18.41
CA GLU A 306 14.17 19.94 -19.08
C GLU A 306 13.48 18.76 -19.75
N MET A 307 12.42 18.23 -19.12
CA MET A 307 11.60 17.16 -19.68
C MET A 307 10.63 17.62 -20.79
N GLY A 308 10.55 18.93 -21.05
CA GLY A 308 9.59 19.51 -21.99
C GLY A 308 8.13 19.41 -21.52
N ASN A 309 7.90 19.24 -20.20
CA ASN A 309 6.59 19.18 -19.60
C ASN A 309 6.12 20.59 -19.16
N PRO A 310 4.81 20.89 -19.26
CA PRO A 310 4.29 22.14 -18.72
C PRO A 310 4.41 22.21 -17.20
N VAL A 311 4.80 23.36 -16.68
CA VAL A 311 4.81 23.66 -15.24
C VAL A 311 3.45 24.21 -14.84
N HIS A 312 2.89 23.72 -13.75
CA HIS A 312 1.62 24.22 -13.24
C HIS A 312 1.75 25.67 -12.76
N HIS A 313 0.79 26.54 -13.09
CA HIS A 313 0.83 27.96 -12.75
C HIS A 313 1.00 28.20 -11.25
N ALA A 314 0.32 27.44 -10.37
CA ALA A 314 0.44 27.57 -8.93
C ALA A 314 1.88 27.33 -8.42
N THR A 315 2.68 26.47 -9.09
CA THR A 315 4.11 26.25 -8.75
C THR A 315 4.94 27.50 -9.06
N ILE A 316 4.64 28.16 -10.17
CA ILE A 316 5.29 29.44 -10.55
C ILE A 316 4.92 30.54 -9.54
N GLU A 317 3.62 30.65 -9.22
CA GLU A 317 3.12 31.62 -8.25
C GLU A 317 3.71 31.40 -6.84
N ALA A 318 3.83 30.13 -6.42
CA ALA A 318 4.47 29.78 -5.15
C ALA A 318 5.92 30.23 -5.08
N ARG A 319 6.70 29.98 -6.15
CA ARG A 319 8.10 30.41 -6.27
C ARG A 319 8.20 31.94 -6.23
N ASP A 320 7.37 32.63 -7.03
CA ASP A 320 7.44 34.08 -7.18
C ASP A 320 7.06 34.81 -5.87
N ALA A 321 6.10 34.27 -5.14
CA ALA A 321 5.71 34.80 -3.82
C ALA A 321 6.83 34.66 -2.76
N LEU A 322 7.77 33.76 -2.93
CA LEU A 322 8.94 33.62 -2.04
C LEU A 322 10.12 34.54 -2.44
N LYS A 323 10.13 35.01 -3.68
CA LYS A 323 11.18 35.94 -4.17
C LYS A 323 10.88 37.40 -3.87
N GLY A 324 9.66 37.75 -3.48
CA GLY A 324 9.19 39.09 -3.09
C GLY A 324 8.76 39.87 -4.30
#